data_1db4349ac276149837ddca22b0bd9386
#
_entry.id   1db4349ac276149837ddca22b0bd9386
#
_cell.length_a   1.000
_cell.length_b   1.000
_cell.length_c   1.000
_cell.angle_alpha   90.00
_cell.angle_beta   90.00
_cell.angle_gamma   90.00
#
_symmetry.space_group_name_H-M   'P 1'
#
loop_
_entity.id
_entity.type
_entity.pdbx_description
1 polymer ?
#
loop_
_entity_poly.entity_id
_entity_poly.type
_entity_poly.pdbx_seq_one_letter_code
_entity_poly.pdbx_strand_id
1 'polypeptide(L)'
;MARAILTKELHFEIQNETGLLGQITATLAMSGVYIIHMSAYTVKDKGYFQIITRDNAKAKSALKHLVPKAIERDVIVVEFENKVGTLAPVARLLGSNDIEVQYVYGTSGDGFKIVGVFSTTNNAKAVQIINKESGALGVDSPG
;
A
#
# COMPACT_ATOMS: atom_id res chain seq x y z
N MET A 1 3.88 -17.24 -6.46
CA MET A 1 2.44 -17.05 -6.24
C MET A 1 2.16 -15.72 -5.56
N ALA A 2 1.16 -15.00 -6.02
CA ALA A 2 0.78 -13.71 -5.44
C ALA A 2 -0.53 -13.84 -4.67
N ARG A 3 -0.65 -13.11 -3.59
CA ARG A 3 -1.87 -13.07 -2.78
C ARG A 3 -2.19 -11.62 -2.46
N ALA A 4 -3.43 -11.21 -2.70
CA ALA A 4 -3.87 -9.83 -2.53
C ALA A 4 -4.97 -9.72 -1.47
N ILE A 5 -4.93 -8.64 -0.71
CA ILE A 5 -6.00 -8.25 0.20
C ILE A 5 -6.38 -6.79 -0.05
N LEU A 6 -7.66 -6.51 0.11
CA LEU A 6 -8.16 -5.14 0.08
C LEU A 6 -7.93 -4.52 1.45
N THR A 7 -7.41 -3.31 1.50
CA THR A 7 -7.19 -2.61 2.76
C THR A 7 -7.38 -1.10 2.57
N LYS A 8 -7.33 -0.36 3.67
CA LYS A 8 -7.46 1.09 3.67
C LYS A 8 -6.11 1.74 3.90
N GLU A 9 -5.85 2.79 3.17
CA GLU A 9 -4.64 3.59 3.28
C GLU A 9 -5.02 5.03 3.62
N LEU A 10 -4.35 5.62 4.58
CA LEU A 10 -4.45 7.06 4.82
C LEU A 10 -3.68 7.79 3.74
N HIS A 11 -4.32 8.77 3.15
CA HIS A 11 -3.77 9.55 2.06
C HIS A 11 -3.92 11.02 2.37
N PHE A 12 -2.82 11.78 2.32
CA PHE A 12 -2.89 13.22 2.53
C PHE A 12 -1.72 13.93 1.87
N GLU A 13 -1.94 15.21 1.59
CA GLU A 13 -0.89 16.13 1.17
C GLU A 13 -0.86 17.32 2.12
N ILE A 14 0.33 17.79 2.43
CA ILE A 14 0.49 18.97 3.26
C ILE A 14 1.68 19.78 2.76
N GLN A 15 1.73 21.03 3.19
CA GLN A 15 2.86 21.90 2.90
C GLN A 15 4.14 21.24 3.39
N ASN A 16 5.12 21.09 2.51
CA ASN A 16 6.39 20.48 2.87
C ASN A 16 7.26 21.45 3.65
N GLU A 17 7.94 20.90 4.66
CA GLU A 17 8.97 21.62 5.41
C GLU A 17 9.98 20.61 5.92
N THR A 18 11.18 21.08 6.20
CA THR A 18 12.24 20.22 6.74
C THR A 18 11.78 19.61 8.06
N GLY A 19 11.94 18.30 8.20
CA GLY A 19 11.55 17.57 9.41
C GLY A 19 10.14 17.06 9.42
N LEU A 20 9.38 17.25 8.36
CA LEU A 20 7.97 16.83 8.28
C LEU A 20 7.78 15.34 8.52
N LEU A 21 8.59 14.51 7.88
CA LEU A 21 8.50 13.06 8.05
C LEU A 21 8.70 12.66 9.52
N GLY A 22 9.69 13.26 10.18
CA GLY A 22 9.94 13.00 11.59
C GLY A 22 8.78 13.45 12.46
N GLN A 23 8.17 14.58 12.16
CA GLN A 23 7.03 15.10 12.91
C GLN A 23 5.80 14.20 12.78
N ILE A 24 5.50 13.76 11.57
CA ILE A 24 4.37 12.85 11.30
C ILE A 24 4.58 11.51 12.00
N THR A 25 5.75 10.91 11.83
CA THR A 25 6.02 9.58 12.40
C THR A 25 6.11 9.61 13.93
N ALA A 26 6.70 10.67 14.50
CA ALA A 26 6.74 10.83 15.94
C ALA A 26 5.35 10.99 16.55
N THR A 27 4.49 11.77 15.89
CA THR A 27 3.10 11.97 16.34
C THR A 27 2.35 10.64 16.38
N LEU A 28 2.50 9.82 15.34
CA LEU A 28 1.89 8.50 15.30
C LEU A 28 2.45 7.59 16.38
N ALA A 29 3.75 7.59 16.57
CA ALA A 29 4.41 6.77 17.59
C ALA A 29 3.94 7.13 19.01
N MET A 30 3.84 8.42 19.31
CA MET A 30 3.38 8.91 20.61
C MET A 30 1.94 8.50 20.91
N SER A 31 1.14 8.30 19.88
CA SER A 31 -0.24 7.82 20.02
C SER A 31 -0.35 6.31 19.96
N GLY A 32 0.76 5.60 19.88
CA GLY A 32 0.76 4.13 19.85
C GLY A 32 0.26 3.54 18.54
N VAL A 33 0.36 4.29 17.45
CA VAL A 33 -0.08 3.81 16.13
C VAL A 33 1.05 3.05 15.46
N TYR A 34 0.77 1.81 15.07
CA TYR A 34 1.72 0.97 14.36
C TYR A 34 1.61 1.21 12.86
N ILE A 35 2.68 1.71 12.25
CA ILE A 35 2.78 1.89 10.80
C ILE A 35 3.18 0.56 10.17
N ILE A 36 2.34 0.05 9.29
CA ILE A 36 2.61 -1.22 8.59
C ILE A 36 3.38 -0.94 7.30
N HIS A 37 2.86 -0.03 6.48
CA HIS A 37 3.49 0.36 5.21
C HIS A 37 3.39 1.87 5.05
N MET A 38 4.36 2.45 4.40
CA MET A 38 4.35 3.88 4.15
C MET A 38 5.10 4.23 2.88
N SER A 39 4.56 5.20 2.16
CA SER A 39 5.24 5.89 1.08
C SER A 39 5.10 7.40 1.33
N ALA A 40 6.16 8.13 1.13
CA ALA A 40 6.13 9.59 1.22
C ALA A 40 7.08 10.18 0.20
N TYR A 41 6.65 11.25 -0.43
CA TYR A 41 7.48 11.95 -1.41
C TYR A 41 7.10 13.42 -1.47
N THR A 42 7.99 14.22 -2.02
CA THR A 42 7.80 15.65 -2.18
C THR A 42 7.76 16.01 -3.65
N VAL A 43 6.75 16.78 -4.04
CA VAL A 43 6.68 17.40 -5.35
C VAL A 43 6.52 18.88 -5.15
N LYS A 44 7.50 19.66 -5.61
CA LYS A 44 7.56 21.11 -5.40
C LYS A 44 7.52 21.44 -3.90
N ASP A 45 6.48 22.09 -3.43
CA ASP A 45 6.34 22.50 -2.05
C ASP A 45 5.35 21.65 -1.25
N LYS A 46 4.93 20.53 -1.81
CA LYS A 46 3.96 19.62 -1.18
C LYS A 46 4.59 18.30 -0.81
N GLY A 47 4.30 17.82 0.40
CA GLY A 47 4.60 16.48 0.82
C GLY A 47 3.36 15.60 0.67
N TYR A 48 3.54 14.43 0.08
CA TYR A 48 2.47 13.46 -0.17
C TYR A 48 2.74 12.22 0.65
N PHE A 49 1.74 11.77 1.38
CA PHE A 49 1.86 10.61 2.28
C PHE A 49 0.79 9.59 1.98
N GLN A 50 1.21 8.33 1.94
CA GLN A 50 0.34 7.16 1.87
C GLN A 50 0.77 6.25 3.02
N ILE A 51 -0.11 6.01 3.98
CA ILE A 51 0.23 5.27 5.20
C ILE A 51 -0.82 4.22 5.49
N ILE A 52 -0.39 2.99 5.69
CA ILE A 52 -1.24 1.91 6.18
C ILE A 52 -0.84 1.62 7.61
N THR A 53 -1.80 1.71 8.52
CA THR A 53 -1.59 1.48 9.94
C THR A 53 -2.51 0.37 10.43
N ARG A 54 -2.28 -0.09 11.65
CA ARG A 54 -3.18 -1.05 12.29
C ARG A 54 -4.49 -0.44 12.73
N ASP A 55 -4.53 0.89 12.85
CA ASP A 55 -5.74 1.61 13.28
C ASP A 55 -5.73 3.00 12.63
N ASN A 56 -6.28 3.08 11.44
CA ASN A 56 -6.30 4.33 10.67
C ASN A 56 -7.15 5.41 11.33
N ALA A 57 -8.21 5.04 12.02
CA ALA A 57 -9.05 6.01 12.74
C ALA A 57 -8.25 6.71 13.83
N LYS A 58 -7.48 5.95 14.58
CA LYS A 58 -6.60 6.48 15.63
C LYS A 58 -5.50 7.34 15.03
N ALA A 59 -4.91 6.89 13.92
CA ALA A 59 -3.88 7.64 13.21
C ALA A 59 -4.40 8.99 12.72
N LYS A 60 -5.57 8.99 12.10
CA LYS A 60 -6.21 10.19 11.60
C LYS A 60 -6.51 11.17 12.73
N SER A 61 -6.99 10.67 13.86
CA SER A 61 -7.26 11.48 15.05
C SER A 61 -5.97 12.08 15.62
N ALA A 62 -4.92 11.28 15.71
CA ALA A 62 -3.62 11.72 16.23
C ALA A 62 -3.01 12.83 15.35
N LEU A 63 -3.20 12.75 14.05
CA LEU A 63 -2.62 13.69 13.09
C LEU A 63 -3.49 14.92 12.84
N LYS A 64 -4.67 15.00 13.42
CA LYS A 64 -5.68 16.00 13.05
C LYS A 64 -5.17 17.44 13.11
N HIS A 65 -4.35 17.76 14.08
CA HIS A 65 -3.81 19.11 14.25
C HIS A 65 -2.74 19.48 13.22
N LEU A 66 -2.07 18.48 12.63
CA LEU A 66 -1.08 18.66 11.57
C LEU A 66 -1.71 18.46 10.19
N VAL A 67 -2.62 17.52 10.10
CA VAL A 67 -3.21 17.06 8.83
C VAL A 67 -4.73 16.98 8.98
N PRO A 68 -5.44 18.11 8.87
CA PRO A 68 -6.90 18.11 9.05
C PRO A 68 -7.66 17.40 7.94
N LYS A 69 -7.04 17.18 6.78
CA LYS A 69 -7.71 16.61 5.60
C LYS A 69 -7.17 15.25 5.18
N ALA A 70 -6.78 14.42 6.14
CA ALA A 70 -6.41 13.05 5.81
C ALA A 70 -7.65 12.25 5.42
N ILE A 71 -7.57 11.48 4.34
CA ILE A 71 -8.68 10.62 3.87
C ILE A 71 -8.22 9.18 3.81
N GLU A 72 -9.17 8.26 3.91
CA GLU A 72 -8.91 6.85 3.68
C GLU A 72 -9.28 6.48 2.25
N ARG A 73 -8.44 5.69 1.61
CA ARG A 73 -8.69 5.15 0.28
C ARG A 73 -8.50 3.65 0.29
N ASP A 74 -9.22 2.97 -0.60
CA ASP A 74 -8.99 1.57 -0.84
C ASP A 74 -7.70 1.39 -1.63
N VAL A 75 -6.89 0.44 -1.18
CA VAL A 75 -5.72 -0.04 -1.90
C VAL A 75 -5.69 -1.55 -1.78
N ILE A 76 -4.82 -2.19 -2.55
CA ILE A 76 -4.58 -3.62 -2.36
C ILE A 76 -3.14 -3.83 -1.91
N VAL A 77 -2.96 -4.78 -1.02
CA VAL A 77 -1.65 -5.22 -0.56
C VAL A 77 -1.42 -6.61 -1.14
N VAL A 78 -0.36 -6.75 -1.90
CA VAL A 78 -0.05 -7.99 -2.60
C VAL A 78 1.26 -8.55 -2.07
N GLU A 79 1.25 -9.80 -1.66
CA GLU A 79 2.44 -10.54 -1.30
C GLU A 79 2.94 -11.34 -2.49
N PHE A 80 4.23 -11.26 -2.75
CA PHE A 80 4.91 -12.00 -3.82
C PHE A 80 6.03 -12.85 -3.22
N GLU A 81 6.43 -13.87 -3.95
CA GLU A 81 7.68 -14.52 -3.64
C GLU A 81 8.84 -13.57 -3.94
N ASN A 82 9.85 -13.59 -3.10
CA ASN A 82 11.05 -12.76 -3.30
C ASN A 82 11.99 -13.42 -4.31
N LYS A 83 11.59 -13.34 -5.57
CA LYS A 83 12.31 -13.90 -6.71
C LYS A 83 12.26 -12.95 -7.89
N VAL A 84 13.21 -13.11 -8.79
CA VAL A 84 13.21 -12.36 -10.04
C VAL A 84 11.94 -12.68 -10.83
N GLY A 85 11.27 -11.64 -11.33
CA GLY A 85 10.15 -11.77 -12.24
C GLY A 85 8.80 -12.03 -11.61
N THR A 86 8.63 -11.86 -10.30
CA THR A 86 7.35 -12.14 -9.64
C THR A 86 6.33 -11.00 -9.75
N LEU A 87 6.78 -9.79 -10.00
CA LEU A 87 5.87 -8.64 -10.18
C LEU A 87 5.23 -8.64 -11.58
N ALA A 88 5.96 -9.04 -12.59
CA ALA A 88 5.51 -8.95 -13.98
C ALA A 88 4.20 -9.68 -14.26
N PRO A 89 3.97 -10.92 -13.77
CA PRO A 89 2.68 -11.60 -14.00
C PRO A 89 1.50 -10.83 -13.42
N VAL A 90 1.65 -10.27 -12.24
CA VAL A 90 0.57 -9.48 -11.61
C VAL A 90 0.30 -8.22 -12.42
N ALA A 91 1.34 -7.50 -12.81
CA ALA A 91 1.18 -6.29 -13.61
C ALA A 91 0.49 -6.59 -14.95
N ARG A 92 0.87 -7.69 -15.61
CA ARG A 92 0.24 -8.10 -16.87
C ARG A 92 -1.22 -8.50 -16.67
N LEU A 93 -1.51 -9.20 -15.58
CA LEU A 93 -2.87 -9.63 -15.25
C LEU A 93 -3.79 -8.43 -15.08
N LEU A 94 -3.34 -7.41 -14.37
CA LEU A 94 -4.10 -6.18 -14.19
C LEU A 94 -4.35 -5.48 -15.53
N GLY A 95 -3.29 -5.32 -16.34
CA GLY A 95 -3.40 -4.67 -17.64
C GLY A 95 -4.32 -5.38 -18.60
N SER A 96 -4.27 -6.73 -18.64
CA SER A 96 -5.12 -7.50 -19.54
C SER A 96 -6.60 -7.51 -19.11
N ASN A 97 -6.91 -7.07 -17.90
CA ASN A 97 -8.27 -6.92 -17.41
C ASN A 97 -8.71 -5.44 -17.34
N ASP A 98 -8.01 -4.58 -18.04
CA ASP A 98 -8.30 -3.14 -18.11
C ASP A 98 -8.29 -2.45 -16.76
N ILE A 99 -7.44 -2.92 -15.85
CA ILE A 99 -7.24 -2.31 -14.54
C ILE A 99 -5.93 -1.51 -14.59
N GLU A 100 -6.06 -0.21 -14.48
CA GLU A 100 -4.90 0.68 -14.47
C GLU A 100 -4.34 0.79 -13.07
N VAL A 101 -3.03 0.72 -12.95
CA VAL A 101 -2.32 0.97 -11.69
C VAL A 101 -2.04 2.47 -11.62
N GLN A 102 -2.62 3.12 -10.64
CA GLN A 102 -2.43 4.56 -10.42
C GLN A 102 -1.09 4.84 -9.74
N TYR A 103 -0.73 4.01 -8.77
CA TYR A 103 0.59 3.99 -8.18
C TYR A 103 0.84 2.65 -7.52
N VAL A 104 2.10 2.35 -7.32
CA VAL A 104 2.54 1.14 -6.62
C VAL A 104 3.81 1.48 -5.83
N TYR A 105 3.90 0.95 -4.64
CA TYR A 105 5.15 0.98 -3.89
C TYR A 105 5.32 -0.35 -3.17
N GLY A 106 6.55 -0.68 -2.89
CA GLY A 106 6.81 -1.98 -2.29
C GLY A 106 8.12 -2.00 -1.54
N THR A 107 8.26 -3.03 -0.74
CA THR A 107 9.50 -3.26 0.00
C THR A 107 9.74 -4.75 0.12
N SER A 108 11.00 -5.11 0.16
CA SER A 108 11.43 -6.46 0.49
C SER A 108 12.24 -6.40 1.76
N GLY A 109 11.99 -7.35 2.65
CA GLY A 109 12.86 -7.60 3.77
C GLY A 109 13.88 -8.67 3.43
N ASP A 110 14.43 -9.28 4.44
CA ASP A 110 15.34 -10.41 4.31
C ASP A 110 14.60 -11.74 4.19
N GLY A 111 13.27 -11.71 4.09
CA GLY A 111 12.44 -12.89 4.06
C GLY A 111 12.18 -13.43 2.65
N PHE A 112 11.29 -14.41 2.60
CA PHE A 112 10.92 -15.09 1.37
C PHE A 112 9.90 -14.32 0.55
N LYS A 113 9.33 -13.26 1.11
CA LYS A 113 8.24 -12.51 0.49
C LYS A 113 8.56 -11.04 0.38
N ILE A 114 8.05 -10.46 -0.68
CA ILE A 114 8.01 -9.00 -0.84
C ILE A 114 6.55 -8.57 -0.85
N VAL A 115 6.33 -7.31 -0.54
CA VAL A 115 4.99 -6.75 -0.45
C VAL A 115 4.90 -5.54 -1.36
N GLY A 116 3.86 -5.50 -2.17
CA GLY A 116 3.52 -4.34 -2.98
C GLY A 116 2.18 -3.77 -2.55
N VAL A 117 2.10 -2.45 -2.48
CA VAL A 117 0.84 -1.74 -2.26
C VAL A 117 0.45 -1.09 -3.57
N PHE A 118 -0.74 -1.41 -4.08
CA PHE A 118 -1.22 -0.91 -5.36
C PHE A 118 -2.49 -0.11 -5.17
N SER A 119 -2.54 1.05 -5.77
CA SER A 119 -3.79 1.78 -5.98
C SER A 119 -4.19 1.59 -7.42
N THR A 120 -5.39 1.07 -7.66
CA THR A 120 -5.86 0.74 -8.99
C THR A 120 -7.21 1.37 -9.27
N THR A 121 -7.60 1.35 -10.54
CA THR A 121 -8.92 1.83 -10.96
C THR A 121 -10.07 0.93 -10.51
N ASN A 122 -9.76 -0.32 -10.10
CA ASN A 122 -10.77 -1.25 -9.59
C ASN A 122 -10.12 -2.24 -8.63
N ASN A 123 -9.95 -1.82 -7.38
CA ASN A 123 -9.25 -2.62 -6.38
C ASN A 123 -9.97 -3.93 -6.05
N ALA A 124 -11.30 -3.90 -5.97
CA ALA A 124 -12.08 -5.10 -5.65
C ALA A 124 -11.89 -6.18 -6.72
N LYS A 125 -11.97 -5.80 -8.00
CA LYS A 125 -11.74 -6.73 -9.11
C LYS A 125 -10.30 -7.22 -9.12
N ALA A 126 -9.35 -6.33 -8.85
CA ALA A 126 -7.92 -6.67 -8.80
C ALA A 126 -7.65 -7.77 -7.78
N VAL A 127 -8.20 -7.66 -6.58
CA VAL A 127 -8.06 -8.68 -5.53
C VAL A 127 -8.62 -10.03 -6.03
N GLN A 128 -9.80 -10.01 -6.63
CA GLN A 128 -10.44 -11.23 -7.12
C GLN A 128 -9.59 -11.93 -8.17
N ILE A 129 -9.13 -11.22 -9.18
CA ILE A 129 -8.38 -11.85 -10.27
C ILE A 129 -6.98 -12.30 -9.84
N ILE A 130 -6.30 -11.56 -8.97
CA ILE A 130 -4.99 -11.95 -8.46
C ILE A 130 -5.12 -13.23 -7.63
N ASN A 131 -6.08 -13.27 -6.72
CA ASN A 131 -6.27 -14.43 -5.85
C ASN A 131 -6.80 -15.65 -6.61
N LYS A 132 -7.65 -15.44 -7.60
CA LYS A 132 -8.16 -16.52 -8.44
C LYS A 132 -7.01 -17.17 -9.21
N GLU A 133 -6.14 -16.39 -9.80
CA GLU A 133 -4.99 -16.90 -10.53
C GLU A 133 -4.04 -17.67 -9.60
N SER A 134 -3.76 -17.10 -8.42
CA SER A 134 -2.92 -17.76 -7.41
C SER A 134 -3.57 -19.03 -6.89
N GLY A 135 -4.89 -19.02 -6.69
CA GLY A 135 -5.65 -20.18 -6.26
C GLY A 135 -5.63 -21.29 -7.31
N ALA A 136 -5.80 -20.94 -8.59
CA ALA A 136 -5.71 -21.90 -9.68
C ALA A 136 -4.31 -22.51 -9.75
N LEU A 137 -3.28 -21.70 -9.65
CA LEU A 137 -1.90 -22.16 -9.61
C LEU A 137 -1.64 -23.03 -8.38
N GLY A 138 -2.22 -22.64 -7.24
CA GLY A 138 -2.08 -23.38 -5.99
C GLY A 138 -2.77 -24.76 -6.03
N VAL A 139 -3.86 -24.87 -6.77
CA VAL A 139 -4.57 -26.12 -6.97
C VAL A 139 -3.76 -27.05 -7.88
N ASP A 140 -3.16 -26.48 -8.91
CA ASP A 140 -2.38 -27.22 -9.89
C ASP A 140 -0.96 -27.52 -9.42
N SER A 141 -0.52 -26.86 -8.38
CA SER A 141 0.79 -27.08 -7.77
C SER A 141 0.66 -28.13 -6.68
N PRO A 142 1.19 -29.30 -6.86
CA PRO A 142 1.16 -30.31 -5.81
C PRO A 142 2.03 -29.87 -4.63
N GLY A 143 1.43 -29.51 -3.59
CA GLY A 143 2.11 -29.18 -2.35
C GLY A 143 2.56 -27.79 -2.18
#